data_3e8c334d810af9185b9a775a7ce26217
#
_entry.id   3e8c334d810af9185b9a775a7ce26217
#
_cell.length_a   1.000
_cell.length_b   1.000
_cell.length_c   1.000
_cell.angle_alpha   90.00
_cell.angle_beta   90.00
_cell.angle_gamma   90.00
#
_symmetry.space_group_name_H-M   'P 1'
#
loop_
_entity.id
_entity.type
_entity.pdbx_description
1 polymer ?
#
loop_
_entity_poly.entity_id
_entity_poly.type
_entity_poly.pdbx_seq_one_letter_code
_entity_poly.pdbx_strand_id
1 'polypeptide(L)'
;MKQVTTLAPFTLLASLLVPLPVLASSQPGDYSFTASIGESGTKSDNSYRSDQAISFALQYQKSGYAAYRATAGLLSMSGRETISPAAGTRDADAFFVTGDIVFTPRFRIMHPFAAAGVGFYDLRLTDSQDTQNSIEIGINWGFGLDVQVLRWFAVHGEVAYHYLTGDVSSPIQIIAIGGRFDF
;
A
#
# COMPACT_ATOMS: atom_id res chain seq x y z
N MET A 1 13.92 26.95 -20.51
CA MET A 1 14.46 25.58 -20.50
C MET A 1 15.03 25.32 -19.11
N LYS A 2 14.29 24.62 -18.24
CA LYS A 2 14.78 24.14 -16.95
C LYS A 2 14.99 22.64 -17.07
N GLN A 3 16.24 22.21 -16.95
CA GLN A 3 16.57 20.79 -16.88
C GLN A 3 16.15 20.28 -15.48
N VAL A 4 15.21 19.35 -15.47
CA VAL A 4 14.87 18.58 -14.27
C VAL A 4 15.87 17.44 -14.17
N THR A 5 16.78 17.53 -13.22
CA THR A 5 17.71 16.45 -12.89
C THR A 5 16.99 15.49 -11.97
N THR A 6 16.35 14.47 -12.54
CA THR A 6 15.85 13.32 -11.80
C THR A 6 16.96 12.29 -11.77
N LEU A 7 17.63 12.15 -10.63
CA LEU A 7 18.48 10.97 -10.39
C LEU A 7 18.58 10.66 -8.90
N ALA A 8 18.16 9.45 -8.64
CA ALA A 8 18.55 8.54 -7.56
C ALA A 8 17.85 8.60 -6.21
N PRO A 9 16.93 7.64 -6.00
CA PRO A 9 16.92 6.94 -4.72
C PRO A 9 17.01 5.40 -4.87
N PHE A 10 17.39 4.88 -6.02
CA PHE A 10 17.40 3.40 -6.21
C PHE A 10 18.61 2.67 -5.60
N THR A 11 19.62 3.38 -5.11
CA THR A 11 20.86 2.76 -4.65
C THR A 11 20.85 2.33 -3.18
N LEU A 12 19.84 2.69 -2.39
CA LEU A 12 19.83 2.40 -0.95
C LEU A 12 19.10 1.10 -0.57
N LEU A 13 18.38 0.48 -1.48
CA LEU A 13 17.57 -0.73 -1.18
C LEU A 13 18.36 -2.04 -1.30
N ALA A 14 19.55 -2.02 -1.89
CA ALA A 14 20.32 -3.24 -2.14
C ALA A 14 21.16 -3.75 -0.95
N SER A 15 21.32 -2.97 0.12
CA SER A 15 22.18 -3.30 1.25
C SER A 15 21.47 -3.93 2.46
N LEU A 16 20.15 -4.14 2.39
CA LEU A 16 19.37 -4.74 3.48
C LEU A 16 19.08 -6.25 3.26
N LEU A 17 19.72 -6.89 2.30
CA LEU A 17 19.72 -8.36 2.18
C LEU A 17 20.65 -8.98 3.23
N VAL A 18 20.26 -8.86 4.49
CA VAL A 18 20.79 -9.72 5.55
C VAL A 18 20.34 -11.14 5.21
N PRO A 19 21.23 -12.15 5.18
CA PRO A 19 20.81 -13.53 4.99
C PRO A 19 20.00 -13.97 6.22
N LEU A 20 18.68 -13.84 6.13
CA LEU A 20 17.74 -14.38 7.12
C LEU A 20 17.79 -15.91 7.02
N PRO A 21 17.82 -16.62 8.15
CA PRO A 21 17.86 -18.08 8.13
C PRO A 21 16.61 -18.62 7.43
N VAL A 22 16.87 -19.50 6.48
CA VAL A 22 15.87 -20.21 5.68
C VAL A 22 15.07 -21.14 6.60
N LEU A 23 13.96 -20.67 7.14
CA LEU A 23 12.95 -21.48 7.80
C LEU A 23 11.60 -21.25 7.15
N ALA A 24 11.11 -22.29 6.59
CA ALA A 24 10.11 -22.35 5.56
C ALA A 24 8.74 -22.68 6.09
N SER A 25 7.73 -22.20 5.39
CA SER A 25 6.28 -22.36 5.56
C SER A 25 5.76 -21.64 6.80
N SER A 26 5.08 -20.52 6.59
CA SER A 26 4.48 -19.75 7.68
C SER A 26 3.48 -20.60 8.47
N GLN A 27 3.95 -21.11 9.60
CA GLN A 27 3.14 -21.81 10.59
C GLN A 27 2.53 -20.81 11.57
N PRO A 28 1.55 -21.19 12.40
CA PRO A 28 1.13 -20.32 13.49
C PRO A 28 2.33 -19.89 14.33
N GLY A 29 2.51 -18.58 14.49
CA GLY A 29 3.67 -17.99 15.16
C GLY A 29 4.74 -17.42 14.23
N ASP A 30 4.67 -17.67 12.94
CA ASP A 30 5.64 -17.14 11.96
C ASP A 30 5.34 -15.69 11.60
N TYR A 31 6.39 -15.00 11.17
CA TYR A 31 6.31 -13.64 10.66
C TYR A 31 6.57 -13.61 9.17
N SER A 32 6.00 -12.63 8.49
CA SER A 32 6.36 -12.32 7.12
C SER A 32 6.46 -10.81 6.93
N PHE A 33 7.34 -10.41 6.01
CA PHE A 33 7.52 -9.03 5.58
C PHE A 33 7.16 -8.93 4.10
N THR A 34 6.34 -7.93 3.75
CA THR A 34 5.98 -7.64 2.36
C THR A 34 6.46 -6.25 1.98
N ALA A 35 7.06 -6.13 0.81
CA ALA A 35 7.36 -4.85 0.18
C ALA A 35 6.65 -4.80 -1.17
N SER A 36 5.87 -3.77 -1.43
CA SER A 36 5.09 -3.65 -2.65
C SER A 36 5.14 -2.24 -3.24
N ILE A 37 4.98 -2.19 -4.55
CA ILE A 37 4.84 -0.98 -5.35
C ILE A 37 3.60 -1.10 -6.21
N GLY A 38 2.91 -0.02 -6.43
CA GLY A 38 1.66 -0.04 -7.20
C GLY A 38 1.20 1.33 -7.64
N GLU A 39 -0.05 1.35 -8.05
CA GLU A 39 -0.76 2.55 -8.44
C GLU A 39 -1.88 2.83 -7.43
N SER A 40 -2.04 4.10 -7.07
CA SER A 40 -3.14 4.60 -6.25
C SER A 40 -4.03 5.51 -7.08
N GLY A 41 -5.34 5.48 -6.82
CA GLY A 41 -6.29 6.36 -7.51
C GLY A 41 -7.66 6.34 -6.85
N THR A 42 -8.53 7.27 -7.24
CA THR A 42 -9.92 7.30 -6.79
C THR A 42 -10.85 6.78 -7.88
N LYS A 43 -11.78 5.90 -7.52
CA LYS A 43 -12.64 5.21 -8.49
C LYS A 43 -13.88 6.00 -8.89
N SER A 44 -14.40 6.89 -8.05
CA SER A 44 -15.71 7.51 -8.25
C SER A 44 -15.66 8.96 -8.75
N ASP A 45 -14.57 9.64 -8.57
CA ASP A 45 -14.39 11.03 -9.00
C ASP A 45 -13.27 11.09 -10.04
N ASN A 46 -13.58 11.58 -11.23
CA ASN A 46 -12.56 11.83 -12.24
C ASN A 46 -11.54 12.93 -11.84
N SER A 47 -11.54 13.31 -10.55
CA SER A 47 -10.74 14.41 -10.01
C SER A 47 -9.28 14.07 -9.81
N TYR A 48 -8.93 12.78 -9.66
CA TYR A 48 -7.54 12.36 -9.46
C TYR A 48 -7.11 11.33 -10.49
N ARG A 49 -5.88 11.47 -10.96
CA ARG A 49 -5.21 10.50 -11.82
C ARG A 49 -4.46 9.51 -10.94
N SER A 50 -4.38 8.25 -11.36
CA SER A 50 -3.57 7.25 -10.67
C SER A 50 -2.09 7.66 -10.68
N ASP A 51 -1.44 7.54 -9.54
CA ASP A 51 -0.02 7.77 -9.34
C ASP A 51 0.58 6.66 -8.47
N GLN A 52 1.80 6.83 -8.00
CA GLN A 52 2.55 5.78 -7.34
C GLN A 52 2.07 5.52 -5.90
N ALA A 53 2.09 4.24 -5.53
CA ALA A 53 1.97 3.79 -4.15
C ALA A 53 3.13 2.85 -3.80
N ILE A 54 3.68 3.01 -2.60
CA ILE A 54 4.72 2.12 -2.04
C ILE A 54 4.26 1.73 -0.65
N SER A 55 4.32 0.45 -0.32
CA SER A 55 3.96 -0.02 1.01
C SER A 55 4.87 -1.12 1.52
N PHE A 56 4.96 -1.19 2.85
CA PHE A 56 5.67 -2.21 3.60
C PHE A 56 4.72 -2.77 4.65
N ALA A 57 4.65 -4.08 4.76
CA ALA A 57 3.79 -4.75 5.71
C ALA A 57 4.56 -5.79 6.53
N LEU A 58 4.26 -5.85 7.82
CA LEU A 58 4.68 -6.93 8.71
C LEU A 58 3.43 -7.72 9.09
N GLN A 59 3.46 -9.02 8.90
CA GLN A 59 2.35 -9.91 9.20
C GLN A 59 2.78 -10.98 10.20
N TYR A 60 1.93 -11.23 11.19
CA TYR A 60 2.06 -12.31 12.16
C TYR A 60 0.97 -13.35 11.94
N GLN A 61 1.35 -14.59 11.70
CA GLN A 61 0.41 -15.70 11.49
C GLN A 61 -0.14 -16.20 12.83
N LYS A 62 -1.39 -15.91 13.10
CA LYS A 62 -2.07 -16.31 14.34
C LYS A 62 -2.54 -17.77 14.32
N SER A 63 -3.02 -18.23 13.17
CA SER A 63 -3.55 -19.58 12.97
C SER A 63 -3.39 -20.01 11.51
N GLY A 64 -3.82 -21.21 11.15
CA GLY A 64 -3.77 -21.70 9.76
C GLY A 64 -4.51 -20.81 8.74
N TYR A 65 -5.45 -19.97 9.18
CA TYR A 65 -6.28 -19.15 8.29
C TYR A 65 -6.30 -17.66 8.64
N ALA A 66 -5.77 -17.26 9.79
CA ALA A 66 -5.86 -15.89 10.27
C ALA A 66 -4.50 -15.32 10.66
N ALA A 67 -4.28 -14.07 10.27
CA ALA A 67 -3.09 -13.31 10.60
C ALA A 67 -3.46 -11.88 11.02
N TYR A 68 -2.54 -11.22 11.70
CA TYR A 68 -2.56 -9.78 11.95
C TYR A 68 -1.49 -9.15 11.06
N ARG A 69 -1.83 -8.01 10.42
CA ARG A 69 -0.92 -7.29 9.56
C ARG A 69 -0.87 -5.83 9.97
N ALA A 70 0.33 -5.28 10.07
CA ALA A 70 0.57 -3.84 10.16
C ALA A 70 1.19 -3.40 8.85
N THR A 71 0.62 -2.37 8.22
CA THR A 71 1.11 -1.82 6.95
C THR A 71 1.41 -0.35 7.10
N ALA A 72 2.55 0.10 6.56
CA ALA A 72 2.88 1.50 6.41
C ALA A 72 3.20 1.79 4.95
N GLY A 73 2.77 2.93 4.43
CA GLY A 73 2.99 3.25 3.03
C GLY A 73 2.87 4.72 2.71
N LEU A 74 3.29 5.03 1.48
CA LEU A 74 3.19 6.33 0.85
C LEU A 74 2.35 6.16 -0.41
N LEU A 75 1.46 7.09 -0.65
CA LEU A 75 0.71 7.17 -1.89
C LEU A 75 0.70 8.63 -2.38
N SER A 76 0.75 8.77 -3.68
CA SER A 76 0.61 10.05 -4.36
C SER A 76 -0.56 9.96 -5.32
N MET A 77 -1.29 11.05 -5.47
CA MET A 77 -2.39 11.19 -6.44
C MET A 77 -2.30 12.57 -7.07
N SER A 78 -2.10 12.61 -8.38
CA SER A 78 -2.07 13.87 -9.13
C SER A 78 -3.47 14.37 -9.43
N GLY A 79 -3.73 15.65 -9.16
CA GLY A 79 -5.00 16.30 -9.47
C GLY A 79 -5.25 16.35 -10.97
N ARG A 80 -6.47 16.07 -11.40
CA ARG A 80 -6.90 16.22 -12.79
C ARG A 80 -7.34 17.67 -13.02
N GLU A 81 -6.83 18.29 -14.07
CA GLU A 81 -7.40 19.55 -14.55
C GLU A 81 -8.89 19.35 -14.88
N THR A 82 -9.76 19.83 -14.02
CA THR A 82 -11.17 20.00 -14.36
C THR A 82 -11.28 21.11 -15.40
N ILE A 83 -12.23 20.97 -16.33
CA ILE A 83 -12.51 21.86 -17.47
C ILE A 83 -12.77 23.34 -17.05
N SER A 84 -12.72 23.64 -15.80
CA SER A 84 -12.86 24.99 -15.24
C SER A 84 -11.48 25.57 -14.89
N PRO A 85 -10.98 26.58 -15.60
CA PRO A 85 -9.67 27.18 -15.35
C PRO A 85 -9.52 27.87 -13.98
N ALA A 86 -10.57 27.92 -13.20
CA ALA A 86 -10.58 28.50 -11.85
C ALA A 86 -10.37 27.47 -10.72
N ALA A 87 -10.44 26.18 -10.99
CA ALA A 87 -10.14 25.12 -10.03
C ALA A 87 -8.72 24.61 -10.33
N GLY A 88 -7.77 25.01 -9.52
CA GLY A 88 -6.37 24.55 -9.64
C GLY A 88 -6.27 23.02 -9.57
N THR A 89 -5.22 22.48 -10.15
CA THR A 89 -4.84 21.07 -9.95
C THR A 89 -4.47 20.87 -8.49
N ARG A 90 -5.13 19.94 -7.81
CA ARG A 90 -4.83 19.55 -6.44
C ARG A 90 -4.07 18.23 -6.44
N ASP A 91 -2.83 18.26 -6.00
CA ASP A 91 -2.07 17.05 -5.76
C ASP A 91 -2.30 16.61 -4.31
N ALA A 92 -2.42 15.31 -4.09
CA ALA A 92 -2.60 14.72 -2.79
C ALA A 92 -1.53 13.66 -2.53
N ASP A 93 -0.74 13.89 -1.49
CA ASP A 93 0.18 12.89 -0.95
C ASP A 93 -0.35 12.39 0.38
N ALA A 94 -0.21 11.10 0.64
CA ALA A 94 -0.54 10.57 1.95
C ALA A 94 0.52 9.58 2.45
N PHE A 95 0.85 9.71 3.73
CA PHE A 95 1.45 8.65 4.51
C PHE A 95 0.35 7.93 5.26
N PHE A 96 0.36 6.61 5.26
CA PHE A 96 -0.62 5.84 6.00
C PHE A 96 0.01 4.73 6.83
N VAL A 97 -0.67 4.40 7.94
CA VAL A 97 -0.39 3.23 8.77
C VAL A 97 -1.70 2.53 9.06
N THR A 98 -1.80 1.25 8.73
CA THR A 98 -3.00 0.43 8.98
C THR A 98 -2.69 -0.78 9.84
N GLY A 99 -3.72 -1.25 10.57
CA GLY A 99 -3.73 -2.52 11.27
C GLY A 99 -4.88 -3.37 10.77
N ASP A 100 -4.56 -4.56 10.25
CA ASP A 100 -5.52 -5.41 9.54
C ASP A 100 -5.63 -6.79 10.19
N ILE A 101 -6.82 -7.37 10.09
CA ILE A 101 -7.04 -8.80 10.22
C ILE A 101 -7.03 -9.38 8.82
N VAL A 102 -6.21 -10.42 8.60
CA VAL A 102 -6.04 -11.08 7.31
C VAL A 102 -6.58 -12.50 7.40
N PHE A 103 -7.47 -12.85 6.49
CA PHE A 103 -7.90 -14.22 6.25
C PHE A 103 -7.16 -14.77 5.04
N THR A 104 -6.38 -15.84 5.22
CA THR A 104 -5.52 -16.40 4.18
C THR A 104 -5.58 -17.93 4.17
N PRO A 105 -6.54 -18.52 3.43
CA PRO A 105 -6.54 -19.94 3.18
C PRO A 105 -5.33 -20.32 2.29
N ARG A 106 -4.72 -21.45 2.59
CA ARG A 106 -3.49 -21.89 1.92
C ARG A 106 -3.78 -23.04 0.96
N PHE A 107 -3.42 -22.83 -0.30
CA PHE A 107 -3.51 -23.86 -1.33
C PHE A 107 -2.11 -24.07 -1.90
N ARG A 108 -1.43 -25.09 -1.47
CA ARG A 108 -0.12 -25.56 -1.92
C ARG A 108 0.89 -24.44 -2.25
N ILE A 109 0.76 -23.76 -3.39
CA ILE A 109 1.62 -22.66 -3.86
C ILE A 109 0.89 -21.32 -3.96
N MET A 110 -0.45 -21.31 -3.86
CA MET A 110 -1.28 -20.12 -3.98
C MET A 110 -1.93 -19.84 -2.63
N HIS A 111 -1.74 -18.64 -2.11
CA HIS A 111 -2.32 -18.20 -0.85
C HIS A 111 -3.18 -16.97 -1.12
N PRO A 112 -4.45 -17.14 -1.56
CA PRO A 112 -5.36 -16.01 -1.65
C PRO A 112 -5.61 -15.46 -0.26
N PHE A 113 -5.82 -14.15 -0.17
CA PHE A 113 -6.13 -13.52 1.09
C PHE A 113 -7.17 -12.43 0.93
N ALA A 114 -7.87 -12.15 2.02
CA ALA A 114 -8.69 -10.98 2.22
C ALA A 114 -8.27 -10.32 3.52
N ALA A 115 -8.22 -8.99 3.52
CA ALA A 115 -7.84 -8.19 4.67
C ALA A 115 -8.87 -7.12 4.94
N ALA A 116 -9.07 -6.78 6.21
CA ALA A 116 -9.87 -5.64 6.62
C ALA A 116 -9.29 -5.04 7.90
N GLY A 117 -9.34 -3.72 8.02
CA GLY A 117 -8.73 -3.04 9.14
C GLY A 117 -9.09 -1.58 9.26
N VAL A 118 -8.32 -0.91 10.10
CA VAL A 118 -8.42 0.52 10.36
C VAL A 118 -7.03 1.15 10.22
N GLY A 119 -6.99 2.44 9.91
CA GLY A 119 -5.72 3.14 9.73
C GLY A 119 -5.79 4.61 10.02
N PHE A 120 -4.59 5.19 10.14
CA PHE A 120 -4.34 6.61 10.23
C PHE A 120 -3.68 7.07 8.95
N TYR A 121 -4.10 8.23 8.46
CA TYR A 121 -3.66 8.80 7.19
C TYR A 121 -3.26 10.25 7.44
N ASP A 122 -2.01 10.56 7.17
CA ASP A 122 -1.50 11.95 7.15
C ASP A 122 -1.56 12.43 5.70
N LEU A 123 -2.59 13.22 5.40
CA LEU A 123 -2.87 13.74 4.07
C LEU A 123 -2.27 15.12 3.90
N ARG A 124 -1.57 15.30 2.80
CA ARG A 124 -1.07 16.59 2.35
C ARG A 124 -1.73 16.94 1.01
N LEU A 125 -2.63 17.89 1.05
CA LEU A 125 -3.30 18.43 -0.13
C LEU A 125 -2.57 19.69 -0.56
N THR A 126 -1.99 19.69 -1.74
CA THR A 126 -1.28 20.85 -2.30
C THR A 126 -2.06 21.42 -3.46
N ASP A 127 -2.49 22.67 -3.30
CA ASP A 127 -3.10 23.49 -4.36
C ASP A 127 -2.09 24.54 -4.83
N SER A 128 -2.31 25.16 -5.96
CA SER A 128 -1.46 26.23 -6.53
C SER A 128 -1.22 27.42 -5.60
N GLN A 129 -2.04 27.59 -4.57
CA GLN A 129 -1.99 28.75 -3.64
C GLN A 129 -1.87 28.35 -2.17
N ASP A 130 -2.14 27.10 -1.78
CA ASP A 130 -2.16 26.68 -0.38
C ASP A 130 -1.80 25.19 -0.21
N THR A 131 -1.26 24.85 0.94
CA THR A 131 -0.99 23.46 1.33
C THR A 131 -1.72 23.19 2.64
N GLN A 132 -2.64 22.24 2.60
CA GLN A 132 -3.41 21.80 3.77
C GLN A 132 -2.95 20.41 4.20
N ASN A 133 -2.69 20.26 5.50
CA ASN A 133 -2.39 18.97 6.09
C ASN A 133 -3.55 18.55 6.99
N SER A 134 -3.98 17.29 6.88
CA SER A 134 -4.98 16.72 7.76
C SER A 134 -4.60 15.30 8.17
N ILE A 135 -4.92 14.94 9.42
CA ILE A 135 -4.78 13.57 9.91
C ILE A 135 -6.20 12.99 9.96
N GLU A 136 -6.39 11.90 9.23
CA GLU A 136 -7.68 11.23 9.13
C GLU A 136 -7.60 9.80 9.64
N ILE A 137 -8.73 9.31 10.12
CA ILE A 137 -8.93 7.90 10.43
C ILE A 137 -9.71 7.30 9.27
N GLY A 138 -9.41 6.06 8.93
CA GLY A 138 -10.13 5.37 7.87
C GLY A 138 -10.27 3.88 8.15
N ILE A 139 -11.17 3.27 7.39
CA ILE A 139 -11.29 1.83 7.29
C ILE A 139 -10.71 1.39 5.96
N ASN A 140 -10.08 0.23 5.96
CA ASN A 140 -9.56 -0.36 4.74
C ASN A 140 -9.99 -1.82 4.61
N TRP A 141 -10.11 -2.27 3.39
CA TRP A 141 -10.26 -3.67 3.06
C TRP A 141 -9.59 -3.95 1.73
N GLY A 142 -9.20 -5.19 1.53
CA GLY A 142 -8.54 -5.60 0.30
C GLY A 142 -8.54 -7.11 0.15
N PHE A 143 -8.10 -7.51 -1.01
CA PHE A 143 -7.88 -8.92 -1.33
C PHE A 143 -6.69 -9.05 -2.27
N GLY A 144 -6.08 -10.22 -2.24
CA GLY A 144 -4.90 -10.46 -3.04
C GLY A 144 -4.54 -11.94 -3.12
N LEU A 145 -3.38 -12.16 -3.69
CA LEU A 145 -2.82 -13.48 -3.91
C LEU A 145 -1.31 -13.45 -3.68
N ASP A 146 -0.84 -14.35 -2.84
CA ASP A 146 0.58 -14.68 -2.74
C ASP A 146 0.86 -15.96 -3.51
N VAL A 147 1.83 -15.94 -4.40
CA VAL A 147 2.29 -17.12 -5.15
C VAL A 147 3.67 -17.51 -4.63
N GLN A 148 3.74 -18.63 -3.92
CA GLN A 148 4.97 -19.13 -3.34
C GLN A 148 5.92 -19.60 -4.44
N VAL A 149 7.08 -18.94 -4.56
CA VAL A 149 8.13 -19.28 -5.54
C VAL A 149 9.25 -20.06 -4.87
N LEU A 150 9.63 -19.62 -3.68
CA LEU A 150 10.62 -20.29 -2.82
C LEU A 150 10.01 -20.48 -1.43
N ARG A 151 10.58 -21.32 -0.61
CA ARG A 151 10.08 -21.58 0.75
C ARG A 151 9.99 -20.31 1.61
N TRP A 152 10.85 -19.34 1.36
CA TRP A 152 10.97 -18.07 2.08
C TRP A 152 10.51 -16.86 1.28
N PHE A 153 10.06 -17.06 0.01
CA PHE A 153 9.69 -15.95 -0.86
C PHE A 153 8.44 -16.26 -1.69
N ALA A 154 7.51 -15.33 -1.70
CA ALA A 154 6.33 -15.33 -2.56
C ALA A 154 6.22 -14.02 -3.35
N VAL A 155 5.68 -14.11 -4.55
CA VAL A 155 5.22 -12.94 -5.29
C VAL A 155 3.86 -12.56 -4.74
N HIS A 156 3.71 -11.30 -4.38
CA HIS A 156 2.53 -10.71 -3.77
C HIS A 156 1.79 -9.81 -4.76
N GLY A 157 0.46 -9.94 -4.82
CA GLY A 157 -0.41 -9.02 -5.54
C GLY A 157 -1.63 -8.67 -4.69
N GLU A 158 -1.96 -7.38 -4.60
CA GLU A 158 -3.06 -6.88 -3.76
C GLU A 158 -3.86 -5.78 -4.46
N VAL A 159 -5.17 -5.78 -4.20
CA VAL A 159 -6.07 -4.65 -4.46
C VAL A 159 -6.66 -4.24 -3.11
N ALA A 160 -6.38 -3.03 -2.68
CA ALA A 160 -6.87 -2.47 -1.43
C ALA A 160 -7.73 -1.23 -1.68
N TYR A 161 -8.71 -1.01 -0.80
CA TYR A 161 -9.60 0.15 -0.78
C TYR A 161 -9.51 0.80 0.59
N HIS A 162 -9.30 2.11 0.60
CA HIS A 162 -9.20 2.93 1.81
C HIS A 162 -10.31 3.96 1.80
N TYR A 163 -11.14 3.96 2.84
CA TYR A 163 -12.25 4.89 3.06
C TYR A 163 -11.88 5.80 4.21
N LEU A 164 -11.69 7.08 3.93
CA LEU A 164 -11.32 8.09 4.89
C LEU A 164 -12.57 8.78 5.46
N THR A 165 -12.49 9.24 6.70
CA THR A 165 -13.64 9.90 7.37
C THR A 165 -13.72 11.39 7.10
N GLY A 166 -12.74 11.99 6.42
CA GLY A 166 -12.61 13.42 6.21
C GLY A 166 -12.99 13.91 4.82
N ASP A 167 -12.20 14.84 4.31
CA ASP A 167 -12.49 15.60 3.08
C ASP A 167 -12.39 14.78 1.78
N VAL A 168 -11.80 13.59 1.84
CA VAL A 168 -11.73 12.69 0.69
C VAL A 168 -12.97 11.80 0.67
N SER A 169 -14.00 12.24 -0.05
CA SER A 169 -15.29 11.56 -0.12
C SER A 169 -15.29 10.27 -0.94
N SER A 170 -14.23 9.99 -1.68
CA SER A 170 -14.12 8.83 -2.57
C SER A 170 -13.11 7.82 -2.04
N PRO A 171 -13.39 6.50 -2.16
CA PRO A 171 -12.42 5.49 -1.75
C PRO A 171 -11.15 5.57 -2.58
N ILE A 172 -10.00 5.53 -1.91
CA ILE A 172 -8.70 5.38 -2.55
C ILE A 172 -8.50 3.91 -2.85
N GLN A 173 -8.30 3.57 -4.11
CA GLN A 173 -7.93 2.23 -4.55
C GLN A 173 -6.42 2.15 -4.75
N ILE A 174 -5.81 1.10 -4.22
CA ILE A 174 -4.40 0.75 -4.46
C ILE A 174 -4.36 -0.61 -5.15
N ILE A 175 -3.64 -0.68 -6.28
CA ILE A 175 -3.32 -1.95 -6.96
C ILE A 175 -1.82 -2.11 -6.89
N ALA A 176 -1.34 -3.11 -6.20
CA ALA A 176 0.08 -3.28 -5.91
C ALA A 176 0.58 -4.69 -6.24
N ILE A 177 1.85 -4.76 -6.61
CA ILE A 177 2.62 -5.98 -6.76
C ILE A 177 3.89 -5.87 -5.92
N GLY A 178 4.36 -6.99 -5.36
CA GLY A 178 5.53 -6.98 -4.50
C GLY A 178 6.12 -8.35 -4.23
N GLY A 179 6.99 -8.38 -3.24
CA GLY A 179 7.58 -9.59 -2.71
C GLY A 179 7.25 -9.75 -1.23
N ARG A 180 6.86 -10.95 -0.85
CA ARG A 180 6.66 -11.36 0.53
C ARG A 180 7.77 -12.32 0.95
N PHE A 181 8.35 -12.07 2.12
CA PHE A 181 9.43 -12.85 2.74
C PHE A 181 8.90 -13.47 4.03
N ASP A 182 8.93 -14.79 4.12
CA ASP A 182 8.50 -15.57 5.29
C ASP A 182 9.71 -15.94 6.16
N PHE A 183 9.64 -15.78 7.50
CA PHE A 183 10.72 -16.09 8.45
C PHE A 183 10.17 -16.44 9.85
#